data_91e993b54c16dfc9ae2f25caf0f1673a
#
_entry.id   91e993b54c16dfc9ae2f25caf0f1673a
#
_cell.length_a   1.000
_cell.length_b   1.000
_cell.length_c   1.000
_cell.angle_alpha   90.00
_cell.angle_beta   90.00
_cell.angle_gamma   90.00
#
_symmetry.space_group_name_H-M   'P 1'
#
loop_
_entity.id
_entity.type
_entity.pdbx_description
1 polymer ?
#
loop_
_entity_poly.entity_id
_entity_poly.type
_entity_poly.pdbx_seq_one_letter_code
_entity_poly.pdbx_strand_id
1 'polypeptide(L)'
;MNSKIKRILDFSTAFGPSGMEDEVSKLAMEDVKDICEVHDDTMRNTYMHFKQDKEHKTTILLDAHADEVGFIVQAIKPNGTIRFLPLGGWDPKNIVSGEVWILNDKGEKISGIVASQPVHFLSAEKRNGKVDFDDLVIDVGATSATEVKEDFHISVGNFMCPAVTCKYDEAHKIFLGKAFDCRIGCAAVMDVLHQLKDVNHNIEATLTTQEEVGERGMDTAIKNLHPNIAICFEGCPSDDTFEQDYMIQSALKKGPMLRWFDRSYITSPRFMRYAIDLAHEKNNPVQESVRKGGGTNAGITHRYNIPTIIIGIPVRFAHASFGICSEEDYDNAVKLAVEIIKNIDAETIRGF
;
A
#
# COMPACT_ATOMS: atom_id res chain seq x y z
N MET A 1 7.19 22.90 4.21
CA MET A 1 7.44 21.50 3.77
C MET A 1 6.86 21.39 2.37
N ASN A 2 7.54 20.73 1.43
CA ASN A 2 7.02 20.48 0.09
C ASN A 2 5.73 19.64 0.18
N SER A 3 4.69 19.96 -0.61
CA SER A 3 3.38 19.26 -0.59
C SER A 3 3.53 17.76 -0.83
N LYS A 4 4.40 17.34 -1.75
CA LYS A 4 4.76 15.95 -2.02
C LYS A 4 5.29 15.23 -0.76
N ILE A 5 6.30 15.81 -0.12
CA ILE A 5 6.90 15.22 1.10
C ILE A 5 5.84 15.08 2.19
N LYS A 6 5.05 16.15 2.42
CA LYS A 6 3.97 16.11 3.40
C LYS A 6 2.97 14.98 3.10
N ARG A 7 2.56 14.82 1.85
CA ARG A 7 1.62 13.78 1.40
C ARG A 7 2.16 12.39 1.72
N ILE A 8 3.41 12.07 1.37
CA ILE A 8 4.02 10.77 1.65
C ILE A 8 4.07 10.51 3.17
N LEU A 9 4.44 11.52 3.96
CA LEU A 9 4.48 11.40 5.43
C LEU A 9 3.09 11.13 6.02
N ASP A 10 2.08 11.86 5.57
CA ASP A 10 0.71 11.75 6.07
C ASP A 10 0.10 10.37 5.71
N PHE A 11 0.20 9.96 4.44
CA PHE A 11 -0.32 8.66 3.99
C PHE A 11 0.37 7.47 4.70
N SER A 12 1.70 7.50 4.82
CA SER A 12 2.44 6.44 5.50
C SER A 12 2.12 6.39 7.00
N THR A 13 1.89 7.54 7.66
CA THR A 13 1.60 7.59 9.10
C THR A 13 0.15 7.22 9.43
N ALA A 14 -0.79 7.46 8.52
CA ALA A 14 -2.22 7.25 8.73
C ALA A 14 -2.53 5.84 9.26
N PHE A 15 -3.51 5.75 10.16
CA PHE A 15 -4.04 4.47 10.61
C PHE A 15 -4.95 3.89 9.53
N GLY A 16 -4.75 2.64 9.15
CA GLY A 16 -5.58 2.02 8.12
C GLY A 16 -5.25 0.56 7.83
N PRO A 17 -5.29 -0.35 8.80
CA PRO A 17 -5.24 -1.78 8.51
C PRO A 17 -6.47 -2.19 7.68
N SER A 18 -6.35 -3.31 6.95
CA SER A 18 -7.43 -3.84 6.10
C SER A 18 -8.79 -3.85 6.83
N GLY A 19 -9.77 -3.12 6.30
CA GLY A 19 -11.11 -2.96 6.87
C GLY A 19 -11.30 -1.73 7.77
N MET A 20 -10.28 -0.88 7.95
CA MET A 20 -10.36 0.36 8.72
C MET A 20 -9.52 1.48 8.06
N GLU A 21 -9.76 1.73 6.77
CA GLU A 21 -8.99 2.65 5.94
C GLU A 21 -9.50 4.09 5.96
N ASP A 22 -10.42 4.44 6.85
CA ASP A 22 -11.11 5.74 6.89
C ASP A 22 -10.17 6.97 6.96
N GLU A 23 -9.05 6.89 7.69
CA GLU A 23 -8.09 8.00 7.74
C GLU A 23 -7.44 8.24 6.38
N VAL A 24 -7.12 7.18 5.66
CA VAL A 24 -6.48 7.24 4.34
C VAL A 24 -7.45 7.81 3.30
N SER A 25 -8.70 7.31 3.31
CA SER A 25 -9.76 7.81 2.45
C SER A 25 -9.99 9.31 2.65
N LYS A 26 -10.06 9.77 3.90
CA LYS A 26 -10.20 11.20 4.22
C LYS A 26 -9.03 12.05 3.72
N LEU A 27 -7.80 11.56 3.88
CA LEU A 27 -6.61 12.25 3.37
C LEU A 27 -6.68 12.40 1.85
N ALA A 28 -7.04 11.32 1.14
CA ALA A 28 -7.15 11.34 -0.32
C ALA A 28 -8.23 12.30 -0.81
N MET A 29 -9.44 12.19 -0.26
CA MET A 29 -10.56 13.03 -0.65
C MET A 29 -10.26 14.52 -0.43
N GLU A 30 -9.66 14.87 0.71
CA GLU A 30 -9.30 16.26 1.01
C GLU A 30 -8.20 16.79 0.09
N ASP A 31 -7.24 15.96 -0.28
CA ASP A 31 -6.09 16.36 -1.11
C ASP A 31 -6.52 16.72 -2.55
N VAL A 32 -7.51 16.02 -3.11
CA VAL A 32 -7.89 16.18 -4.54
C VAL A 32 -9.28 16.81 -4.75
N LYS A 33 -10.03 17.22 -3.73
CA LYS A 33 -11.40 17.75 -3.82
C LYS A 33 -11.59 18.88 -4.82
N ASP A 34 -10.55 19.69 -5.02
CA ASP A 34 -10.60 20.83 -5.94
C ASP A 34 -10.44 20.42 -7.41
N ILE A 35 -9.78 19.29 -7.66
CA ILE A 35 -9.43 18.80 -9.00
C ILE A 35 -10.18 17.53 -9.39
N CYS A 36 -10.81 16.84 -8.45
CA CYS A 36 -11.61 15.64 -8.70
C CYS A 36 -13.01 15.77 -8.10
N GLU A 37 -13.97 15.05 -8.68
CA GLU A 37 -15.19 14.64 -7.98
C GLU A 37 -14.86 13.39 -7.19
N VAL A 38 -15.16 13.40 -5.88
CA VAL A 38 -14.76 12.33 -4.96
C VAL A 38 -15.96 11.72 -4.26
N HIS A 39 -15.99 10.41 -4.11
CA HIS A 39 -16.95 9.68 -3.29
C HIS A 39 -16.35 8.37 -2.77
N ASP A 40 -16.99 7.73 -1.84
CA ASP A 40 -16.66 6.40 -1.35
C ASP A 40 -17.84 5.43 -1.49
N ASP A 41 -17.57 4.13 -1.42
CA ASP A 41 -18.57 3.08 -1.34
C ASP A 41 -18.68 2.50 0.09
N THR A 42 -19.53 1.47 0.26
CA THR A 42 -19.73 0.83 1.56
C THR A 42 -18.52 0.04 2.06
N MET A 43 -17.59 -0.33 1.18
CA MET A 43 -16.29 -0.91 1.56
C MET A 43 -15.22 0.14 1.87
N ARG A 44 -15.53 1.42 1.68
CA ARG A 44 -14.60 2.55 1.79
C ARG A 44 -13.58 2.65 0.67
N ASN A 45 -13.81 1.96 -0.48
CA ASN A 45 -13.07 2.30 -1.68
C ASN A 45 -13.29 3.77 -2.00
N THR A 46 -12.23 4.52 -2.23
CA THR A 46 -12.30 5.93 -2.61
C THR A 46 -12.23 6.05 -4.12
N TYR A 47 -13.19 6.75 -4.72
CA TYR A 47 -13.27 7.01 -6.15
C TYR A 47 -13.00 8.49 -6.41
N MET A 48 -12.24 8.78 -7.45
CA MET A 48 -11.83 10.12 -7.84
C MET A 48 -11.94 10.27 -9.36
N HIS A 49 -12.89 11.10 -9.80
CA HIS A 49 -13.08 11.44 -11.21
C HIS A 49 -12.40 12.77 -11.48
N PHE A 50 -11.37 12.77 -12.31
CA PHE A 50 -10.63 13.99 -12.63
C PHE A 50 -11.52 14.96 -13.42
N LYS A 51 -11.65 16.21 -12.91
CA LYS A 51 -12.50 17.24 -13.53
C LYS A 51 -11.88 17.74 -14.81
N GLN A 52 -12.63 17.69 -15.91
CA GLN A 52 -12.25 18.13 -17.23
C GLN A 52 -13.44 18.79 -17.95
N ASP A 53 -13.15 19.70 -18.87
CA ASP A 53 -14.19 20.42 -19.63
C ASP A 53 -14.85 19.54 -20.71
N LYS A 54 -14.22 18.42 -21.09
CA LYS A 54 -14.69 17.54 -22.15
C LYS A 54 -14.65 16.09 -21.71
N GLU A 55 -15.69 15.37 -22.07
CA GLU A 55 -15.71 13.90 -22.01
C GLU A 55 -14.91 13.30 -23.15
N HIS A 56 -14.13 12.28 -22.87
CA HIS A 56 -13.29 11.57 -23.83
C HIS A 56 -13.79 10.15 -24.09
N LYS A 57 -13.36 9.56 -25.23
CA LYS A 57 -13.78 8.21 -25.64
C LYS A 57 -13.02 7.09 -24.89
N THR A 58 -11.92 7.42 -24.27
CA THR A 58 -11.06 6.46 -23.57
C THR A 58 -10.89 6.88 -22.12
N THR A 59 -10.91 5.90 -21.25
CA THR A 59 -10.74 6.08 -19.81
C THR A 59 -9.50 5.32 -19.32
N ILE A 60 -8.66 5.99 -18.53
CA ILE A 60 -7.50 5.42 -17.88
C ILE A 60 -7.79 5.36 -16.37
N LEU A 61 -7.60 4.19 -15.79
CA LEU A 61 -7.70 3.99 -14.35
C LEU A 61 -6.30 4.09 -13.72
N LEU A 62 -6.19 4.88 -12.67
CA LEU A 62 -5.08 4.86 -11.72
C LEU A 62 -5.55 4.17 -10.46
N ASP A 63 -4.77 3.24 -9.92
CA ASP A 63 -5.15 2.55 -8.69
C ASP A 63 -3.97 2.37 -7.75
N ALA A 64 -4.26 2.38 -6.46
CA ALA A 64 -3.39 1.94 -5.37
C ALA A 64 -4.27 1.41 -4.24
N HIS A 65 -3.77 0.47 -3.43
CA HIS A 65 -4.55 0.05 -2.28
C HIS A 65 -4.31 0.94 -1.04
N ALA A 66 -5.39 1.21 -0.32
CA ALA A 66 -5.40 2.09 0.85
C ALA A 66 -5.03 1.37 2.14
N ASP A 67 -5.25 0.07 2.23
CA ASP A 67 -4.96 -0.69 3.43
C ASP A 67 -3.47 -0.95 3.64
N GLU A 68 -3.16 -1.34 4.85
CA GLU A 68 -1.85 -1.85 5.26
C GLU A 68 -2.03 -3.17 5.98
N VAL A 69 -1.02 -4.01 5.98
CA VAL A 69 -0.97 -5.18 6.85
C VAL A 69 -1.09 -4.75 8.33
N GLY A 70 -1.91 -5.44 9.08
CA GLY A 70 -2.21 -5.08 10.46
C GLY A 70 -2.67 -6.26 11.31
N PHE A 71 -3.48 -5.97 12.32
CA PHE A 71 -3.97 -7.00 13.23
C PHE A 71 -5.39 -6.67 13.71
N ILE A 72 -6.08 -7.69 14.24
CA ILE A 72 -7.40 -7.56 14.83
C ILE A 72 -7.45 -8.27 16.19
N VAL A 73 -8.09 -7.67 17.17
CA VAL A 73 -8.27 -8.25 18.51
C VAL A 73 -9.14 -9.50 18.42
N GLN A 74 -8.57 -10.66 18.79
CA GLN A 74 -9.28 -11.94 18.83
C GLN A 74 -9.90 -12.22 20.18
N ALA A 75 -9.18 -11.95 21.28
CA ALA A 75 -9.64 -12.22 22.63
C ALA A 75 -8.84 -11.42 23.66
N ILE A 76 -9.45 -11.16 24.82
CA ILE A 76 -8.79 -10.52 25.97
C ILE A 76 -8.62 -11.58 27.05
N LYS A 77 -7.37 -11.81 27.47
CA LYS A 77 -7.02 -12.81 28.47
C LYS A 77 -7.31 -12.30 29.89
N PRO A 78 -7.59 -13.18 30.87
CA PRO A 78 -7.87 -12.76 32.25
C PRO A 78 -6.80 -11.89 32.89
N ASN A 79 -5.53 -12.04 32.46
CA ASN A 79 -4.39 -11.26 32.95
C ASN A 79 -4.19 -9.91 32.26
N GLY A 80 -5.12 -9.47 31.42
CA GLY A 80 -5.05 -8.19 30.70
C GLY A 80 -4.28 -8.21 29.38
N THR A 81 -3.59 -9.29 29.01
CA THR A 81 -2.96 -9.38 27.69
C THR A 81 -3.97 -9.71 26.59
N ILE A 82 -3.70 -9.30 25.36
CA ILE A 82 -4.63 -9.38 24.24
C ILE A 82 -4.13 -10.39 23.22
N ARG A 83 -5.00 -11.35 22.84
CA ARG A 83 -4.80 -12.24 21.68
C ARG A 83 -5.23 -11.52 20.42
N PHE A 84 -4.52 -11.74 19.33
CA PHE A 84 -4.78 -11.09 18.06
C PHE A 84 -4.55 -12.02 16.88
N LEU A 85 -5.10 -11.66 15.74
CA LEU A 85 -4.86 -12.30 14.45
C LEU A 85 -4.24 -11.29 13.49
N PRO A 86 -3.34 -11.74 12.59
CA PRO A 86 -2.82 -10.90 11.52
C PRO A 86 -3.90 -10.62 10.46
N LEU A 87 -3.86 -9.42 9.90
CA LEU A 87 -4.51 -9.00 8.68
C LEU A 87 -3.41 -8.80 7.64
N GLY A 88 -3.45 -9.59 6.57
CA GLY A 88 -2.39 -9.61 5.56
C GLY A 88 -1.20 -10.51 5.92
N GLY A 89 -0.16 -10.44 5.10
CA GLY A 89 1.01 -11.30 5.18
C GLY A 89 2.08 -10.80 6.15
N TRP A 90 2.25 -11.46 7.30
CA TRP A 90 3.26 -11.14 8.30
C TRP A 90 4.20 -12.32 8.59
N ASP A 91 5.49 -12.01 8.82
CA ASP A 91 6.38 -12.93 9.56
C ASP A 91 6.32 -12.52 11.05
N PRO A 92 5.89 -13.42 11.99
CA PRO A 92 5.80 -13.09 13.40
C PRO A 92 7.11 -12.63 14.03
N LYS A 93 8.27 -12.95 13.44
CA LYS A 93 9.57 -12.47 13.91
C LYS A 93 9.76 -10.96 13.72
N ASN A 94 9.10 -10.39 12.70
CA ASN A 94 9.27 -8.98 12.35
C ASN A 94 8.45 -8.02 13.22
N ILE A 95 7.60 -8.56 14.11
CA ILE A 95 6.70 -7.75 14.93
C ILE A 95 6.99 -7.80 16.42
N VAL A 96 7.77 -8.78 16.87
CA VAL A 96 8.11 -8.93 18.32
C VAL A 96 8.81 -7.69 18.84
N SER A 97 8.36 -7.19 19.98
CA SER A 97 8.80 -5.93 20.62
C SER A 97 8.43 -4.66 19.85
N GLY A 98 7.64 -4.77 18.79
CA GLY A 98 7.09 -3.62 18.07
C GLY A 98 5.96 -2.97 18.86
N GLU A 99 5.88 -1.64 18.76
CA GLU A 99 4.73 -0.88 19.23
C GLU A 99 3.61 -0.93 18.19
N VAL A 100 2.36 -1.03 18.65
CA VAL A 100 1.16 -0.98 17.84
C VAL A 100 0.18 0.05 18.35
N TRP A 101 -0.57 0.67 17.47
CA TRP A 101 -1.77 1.42 17.81
C TRP A 101 -2.99 0.50 17.73
N ILE A 102 -3.79 0.49 18.79
CA ILE A 102 -5.09 -0.17 18.85
C ILE A 102 -6.15 0.93 18.76
N LEU A 103 -7.02 0.88 17.76
CA LEU A 103 -8.16 1.80 17.69
C LEU A 103 -9.27 1.26 18.58
N ASN A 104 -9.50 1.92 19.72
CA ASN A 104 -10.48 1.48 20.71
C ASN A 104 -11.93 1.86 20.35
N ASP A 105 -12.90 1.44 21.15
CA ASP A 105 -14.33 1.69 20.90
C ASP A 105 -14.72 3.18 20.96
N LYS A 106 -13.84 4.05 21.48
CA LYS A 106 -14.01 5.52 21.48
C LYS A 106 -13.33 6.21 20.29
N GLY A 107 -12.68 5.46 19.42
CA GLY A 107 -11.92 6.02 18.29
C GLY A 107 -10.56 6.61 18.70
N GLU A 108 -10.03 6.22 19.87
CA GLU A 108 -8.72 6.64 20.36
C GLU A 108 -7.67 5.60 20.01
N LYS A 109 -6.45 6.04 19.67
CA LYS A 109 -5.30 5.17 19.42
C LYS A 109 -4.59 4.86 20.72
N ILE A 110 -4.73 3.63 21.21
CA ILE A 110 -4.06 3.14 22.40
C ILE A 110 -2.75 2.46 22.00
N SER A 111 -1.64 2.83 22.62
CA SER A 111 -0.35 2.16 22.41
C SER A 111 -0.29 0.83 23.14
N GLY A 112 0.17 -0.20 22.45
CA GLY A 112 0.46 -1.52 23.01
C GLY A 112 1.76 -2.08 22.44
N ILE A 113 2.34 -3.05 23.12
CA ILE A 113 3.57 -3.72 22.68
C ILE A 113 3.25 -5.16 22.29
N VAL A 114 3.75 -5.60 21.14
CA VAL A 114 3.70 -7.01 20.75
C VAL A 114 4.75 -7.76 21.57
N ALA A 115 4.29 -8.58 22.50
CA ALA A 115 5.12 -9.24 23.49
C ALA A 115 5.16 -10.76 23.25
N SER A 116 6.33 -11.33 23.50
CA SER A 116 6.54 -12.77 23.67
C SER A 116 7.00 -13.07 25.10
N GLN A 117 7.03 -14.36 25.45
CA GLN A 117 7.59 -14.75 26.74
C GLN A 117 9.05 -14.29 26.86
N PRO A 118 9.43 -13.58 27.96
CA PRO A 118 10.81 -13.12 28.13
C PRO A 118 11.82 -14.26 28.08
N VAL A 119 12.99 -14.00 27.52
CA VAL A 119 14.06 -15.00 27.32
C VAL A 119 14.46 -15.74 28.60
N HIS A 120 14.37 -15.08 29.75
CA HIS A 120 14.68 -15.65 31.06
C HIS A 120 13.76 -16.80 31.48
N PHE A 121 12.56 -16.89 30.91
CA PHE A 121 11.55 -17.91 31.20
C PHE A 121 11.40 -18.94 30.07
N LEU A 122 12.17 -18.80 28.96
CA LEU A 122 12.15 -19.74 27.85
C LEU A 122 13.04 -20.95 28.13
N SER A 123 12.53 -22.17 27.86
CA SER A 123 13.37 -23.35 27.75
C SER A 123 14.36 -23.23 26.58
N ALA A 124 15.47 -24.00 26.59
CA ALA A 124 16.42 -23.99 25.49
C ALA A 124 15.77 -24.37 24.16
N GLU A 125 14.80 -25.28 24.17
CA GLU A 125 14.03 -25.71 23.00
C GLU A 125 13.18 -24.57 22.45
N LYS A 126 12.40 -23.87 23.28
CA LYS A 126 11.58 -22.72 22.86
C LYS A 126 12.42 -21.52 22.42
N ARG A 127 13.60 -21.34 22.99
CA ARG A 127 14.51 -20.23 22.59
C ARG A 127 15.03 -20.40 21.17
N ASN A 128 15.22 -21.63 20.71
CA ASN A 128 15.69 -21.98 19.36
C ASN A 128 14.53 -22.39 18.42
N GLY A 129 13.30 -22.40 18.89
CA GLY A 129 12.11 -22.76 18.13
C GLY A 129 11.65 -21.64 17.16
N LYS A 130 10.69 -21.99 16.33
CA LYS A 130 9.97 -21.01 15.51
C LYS A 130 9.05 -20.19 16.41
N VAL A 131 8.97 -18.89 16.16
CA VAL A 131 7.95 -18.01 16.73
C VAL A 131 6.68 -18.15 15.91
N ASP A 132 5.55 -18.41 16.57
CA ASP A 132 4.23 -18.42 15.95
C ASP A 132 3.39 -17.27 16.51
N PHE A 133 2.35 -16.84 15.78
CA PHE A 133 1.41 -15.82 16.28
C PHE A 133 0.74 -16.25 17.58
N ASP A 134 0.52 -17.54 17.77
CA ASP A 134 -0.06 -18.10 19.00
C ASP A 134 0.83 -17.93 20.23
N ASP A 135 2.13 -17.72 20.04
CA ASP A 135 3.08 -17.43 21.12
C ASP A 135 3.10 -15.94 21.53
N LEU A 136 2.45 -15.07 20.73
CA LEU A 136 2.47 -13.63 20.91
C LEU A 136 1.19 -13.12 21.59
N VAL A 137 1.33 -12.01 22.26
CA VAL A 137 0.22 -11.22 22.81
C VAL A 137 0.51 -9.73 22.60
N ILE A 138 -0.51 -8.89 22.69
CA ILE A 138 -0.33 -7.46 22.82
C ILE A 138 -0.60 -7.08 24.26
N ASP A 139 0.28 -6.26 24.82
CA ASP A 139 0.23 -5.77 26.19
C ASP A 139 0.10 -4.24 26.20
N VAL A 140 -0.94 -3.73 26.86
CA VAL A 140 -1.22 -2.30 27.06
C VAL A 140 -0.91 -1.86 28.50
N GLY A 141 -0.29 -2.71 29.30
CA GLY A 141 0.01 -2.47 30.72
C GLY A 141 -1.15 -2.78 31.68
N ALA A 142 -2.24 -3.35 31.16
CA ALA A 142 -3.37 -3.75 31.99
C ALA A 142 -3.08 -5.05 32.77
N THR A 143 -3.69 -5.21 33.94
CA THR A 143 -3.52 -6.35 34.84
C THR A 143 -4.73 -7.29 34.87
N SER A 144 -5.81 -6.91 34.20
CA SER A 144 -7.03 -7.71 34.12
C SER A 144 -7.80 -7.44 32.81
N ALA A 145 -8.65 -8.40 32.42
CA ALA A 145 -9.56 -8.22 31.29
C ALA A 145 -10.59 -7.11 31.51
N THR A 146 -10.96 -6.86 32.76
CA THR A 146 -11.88 -5.78 33.13
C THR A 146 -11.25 -4.42 32.89
N GLU A 147 -10.01 -4.22 33.30
CA GLU A 147 -9.25 -3.00 33.06
C GLU A 147 -9.10 -2.71 31.54
N VAL A 148 -8.75 -3.72 30.71
CA VAL A 148 -8.68 -3.57 29.25
C VAL A 148 -9.98 -3.07 28.66
N LYS A 149 -11.12 -3.59 29.13
CA LYS A 149 -12.45 -3.24 28.59
C LYS A 149 -12.98 -1.91 29.12
N GLU A 150 -12.82 -1.65 30.42
CA GLU A 150 -13.47 -0.51 31.09
C GLU A 150 -12.60 0.74 31.05
N ASP A 151 -11.27 0.62 31.18
CA ASP A 151 -10.36 1.76 31.24
C ASP A 151 -9.74 2.06 29.87
N PHE A 152 -9.30 1.03 29.13
CA PHE A 152 -8.74 1.19 27.79
C PHE A 152 -9.79 1.15 26.67
N HIS A 153 -11.01 0.71 26.97
CA HIS A 153 -12.13 0.57 26.00
C HIS A 153 -11.78 -0.28 24.79
N ILE A 154 -10.99 -1.34 25.02
CA ILE A 154 -10.60 -2.28 23.96
C ILE A 154 -11.52 -3.48 23.97
N SER A 155 -12.08 -3.82 22.82
CA SER A 155 -13.00 -4.92 22.58
C SER A 155 -12.49 -5.89 21.52
N VAL A 156 -13.10 -7.08 21.47
CA VAL A 156 -12.89 -8.01 20.34
C VAL A 156 -13.32 -7.34 19.05
N GLY A 157 -12.49 -7.47 18.00
CA GLY A 157 -12.72 -6.82 16.71
C GLY A 157 -12.08 -5.44 16.56
N ASN A 158 -11.47 -4.84 17.59
CA ASN A 158 -10.71 -3.62 17.42
C ASN A 158 -9.50 -3.85 16.51
N PHE A 159 -9.26 -2.91 15.59
CA PHE A 159 -8.18 -2.98 14.62
C PHE A 159 -6.88 -2.40 15.16
N MET A 160 -5.76 -2.88 14.61
CA MET A 160 -4.42 -2.48 15.04
C MET A 160 -3.46 -2.42 13.87
N CYS A 161 -2.51 -1.51 13.94
CA CYS A 161 -1.38 -1.43 13.01
C CYS A 161 -0.09 -1.03 13.74
N PRO A 162 1.10 -1.16 13.12
CA PRO A 162 2.34 -0.65 13.69
C PRO A 162 2.25 0.83 14.07
N ALA A 163 2.72 1.19 15.27
CA ALA A 163 2.72 2.57 15.78
C ALA A 163 3.95 3.33 15.27
N VAL A 164 3.99 3.59 13.97
CA VAL A 164 5.14 4.22 13.31
C VAL A 164 4.73 5.52 12.64
N THR A 165 5.42 6.60 13.01
CA THR A 165 5.35 7.90 12.32
C THR A 165 6.43 7.96 11.24
N CYS A 166 6.03 8.26 10.02
CA CYS A 166 6.95 8.36 8.89
C CYS A 166 7.88 9.57 9.04
N LYS A 167 9.13 9.38 8.66
CA LYS A 167 10.19 10.40 8.70
C LYS A 167 10.83 10.53 7.33
N TYR A 168 11.30 11.75 7.03
CA TYR A 168 12.05 12.03 5.82
C TYR A 168 13.46 12.52 6.15
N ASP A 169 14.45 11.87 5.59
CA ASP A 169 15.85 12.30 5.62
C ASP A 169 16.12 13.14 4.35
N GLU A 170 16.14 14.44 4.53
CA GLU A 170 16.35 15.39 3.43
C GLU A 170 17.74 15.28 2.81
N ALA A 171 18.76 14.95 3.60
CA ALA A 171 20.14 14.85 3.13
C ALA A 171 20.35 13.66 2.20
N HIS A 172 19.65 12.53 2.47
CA HIS A 172 19.78 11.30 1.68
C HIS A 172 18.57 11.03 0.78
N LYS A 173 17.50 11.85 0.89
CA LYS A 173 16.24 11.73 0.14
C LYS A 173 15.58 10.35 0.35
N ILE A 174 15.46 9.96 1.62
CA ILE A 174 14.94 8.66 2.03
C ILE A 174 13.78 8.86 3.00
N PHE A 175 12.72 8.09 2.80
CA PHE A 175 11.63 7.96 3.75
C PHE A 175 11.84 6.71 4.59
N LEU A 176 11.61 6.82 5.89
CA LEU A 176 11.57 5.73 6.86
C LEU A 176 10.19 5.76 7.53
N GLY A 177 9.39 4.77 7.30
CA GLY A 177 8.00 4.73 7.78
C GLY A 177 7.39 3.34 7.74
N LYS A 178 6.09 3.25 7.94
CA LYS A 178 5.31 2.03 7.76
C LYS A 178 4.51 2.07 6.46
N ALA A 179 3.92 0.94 6.10
CA ALA A 179 2.87 0.86 5.11
C ALA A 179 3.21 1.50 3.74
N PHE A 180 4.48 1.55 3.33
CA PHE A 180 4.79 2.03 1.97
C PHE A 180 4.16 1.15 0.91
N ASP A 181 3.92 -0.10 1.20
CA ASP A 181 2.99 -0.99 0.56
C ASP A 181 1.59 -0.76 1.15
N CYS A 182 0.65 -0.11 0.48
CA CYS A 182 0.83 0.63 -0.78
C CYS A 182 0.61 2.15 -0.62
N ARG A 183 0.86 2.72 0.58
CA ARG A 183 0.63 4.16 0.85
C ARG A 183 1.53 5.07 0.03
N ILE A 184 2.69 4.55 -0.41
CA ILE A 184 3.54 5.27 -1.36
C ILE A 184 2.87 5.35 -2.74
N GLY A 185 2.15 4.29 -3.13
CA GLY A 185 1.31 4.27 -4.32
C GLY A 185 0.11 5.21 -4.20
N CYS A 186 -0.56 5.25 -3.04
CA CYS A 186 -1.63 6.21 -2.78
C CYS A 186 -1.15 7.66 -2.98
N ALA A 187 0.00 8.01 -2.40
CA ALA A 187 0.60 9.32 -2.59
C ALA A 187 0.95 9.59 -4.05
N ALA A 188 1.43 8.57 -4.79
CA ALA A 188 1.77 8.69 -6.21
C ALA A 188 0.53 8.95 -7.08
N VAL A 189 -0.59 8.28 -6.83
CA VAL A 189 -1.87 8.56 -7.51
C VAL A 189 -2.25 10.04 -7.31
N MET A 190 -2.19 10.56 -6.08
CA MET A 190 -2.47 11.97 -5.82
C MET A 190 -1.54 12.90 -6.59
N ASP A 191 -0.22 12.64 -6.57
CA ASP A 191 0.76 13.48 -7.28
C ASP A 191 0.61 13.41 -8.80
N VAL A 192 0.19 12.27 -9.37
CA VAL A 192 -0.18 12.18 -10.78
C VAL A 192 -1.37 13.09 -11.08
N LEU A 193 -2.46 12.98 -10.32
CA LEU A 193 -3.66 13.81 -10.51
C LEU A 193 -3.34 15.31 -10.45
N HIS A 194 -2.52 15.76 -9.49
CA HIS A 194 -2.09 17.15 -9.39
C HIS A 194 -1.21 17.65 -10.55
N GLN A 195 -0.51 16.74 -11.25
CA GLN A 195 0.33 17.09 -12.41
C GLN A 195 -0.42 17.03 -13.74
N LEU A 196 -1.63 16.47 -13.76
CA LEU A 196 -2.48 16.47 -14.93
C LEU A 196 -3.12 17.83 -15.12
N LYS A 197 -3.36 18.18 -16.37
CA LYS A 197 -4.11 19.35 -16.83
C LYS A 197 -5.05 18.89 -17.94
N ASP A 198 -5.06 19.54 -19.08
CA ASP A 198 -5.83 19.08 -20.23
C ASP A 198 -5.20 17.80 -20.79
N VAL A 199 -5.88 16.68 -20.62
CA VAL A 199 -5.49 15.36 -21.16
C VAL A 199 -6.58 14.82 -22.08
N ASN A 200 -6.21 13.92 -22.99
CA ASN A 200 -7.10 13.40 -24.02
C ASN A 200 -7.86 12.11 -23.61
N HIS A 201 -7.94 11.86 -22.30
CA HIS A 201 -8.58 10.69 -21.71
C HIS A 201 -9.39 11.09 -20.48
N ASN A 202 -10.48 10.40 -20.22
CA ASN A 202 -11.09 10.44 -18.88
C ASN A 202 -10.12 9.77 -17.91
N ILE A 203 -9.91 10.39 -16.77
CA ILE A 203 -9.05 9.84 -15.71
C ILE A 203 -9.93 9.49 -14.53
N GLU A 204 -9.94 8.21 -14.22
CA GLU A 204 -10.50 7.64 -13.03
C GLU A 204 -9.35 7.27 -12.10
N ALA A 205 -9.52 7.48 -10.82
CA ALA A 205 -8.57 6.97 -9.85
C ALA A 205 -9.29 6.32 -8.68
N THR A 206 -8.67 5.29 -8.12
CA THR A 206 -9.18 4.58 -6.94
C THR A 206 -8.10 4.43 -5.89
N LEU A 207 -8.51 4.56 -4.62
CA LEU A 207 -7.79 3.95 -3.53
C LEU A 207 -8.67 2.83 -2.98
N THR A 208 -8.27 1.60 -3.24
CA THR A 208 -9.07 0.43 -2.91
C THR A 208 -8.69 -0.14 -1.55
N THR A 209 -9.64 -0.79 -0.90
CA THR A 209 -9.50 -1.33 0.46
C THR A 209 -9.25 -2.84 0.45
N GLN A 210 -8.73 -3.38 1.55
CA GLN A 210 -8.65 -4.83 1.78
C GLN A 210 -7.90 -5.60 0.67
N GLU A 211 -6.87 -5.00 0.07
CA GLU A 211 -6.00 -5.69 -0.88
C GLU A 211 -5.23 -6.80 -0.19
N GLU A 212 -4.63 -6.51 0.96
CA GLU A 212 -3.76 -7.38 1.76
C GLU A 212 -4.44 -8.66 2.25
N VAL A 213 -5.76 -8.68 2.23
CA VAL A 213 -6.57 -9.85 2.64
C VAL A 213 -7.33 -10.47 1.47
N GLY A 214 -6.90 -10.19 0.24
CA GLY A 214 -7.38 -10.86 -0.99
C GLY A 214 -8.03 -9.94 -2.02
N GLU A 215 -7.48 -8.74 -2.27
CA GLU A 215 -7.82 -7.81 -3.36
C GLU A 215 -9.33 -7.46 -3.42
N ARG A 216 -10.00 -7.45 -2.25
CA ARG A 216 -11.48 -7.40 -2.15
C ARG A 216 -12.06 -6.08 -2.62
N GLY A 217 -11.37 -4.97 -2.32
CA GLY A 217 -11.79 -3.64 -2.72
C GLY A 217 -11.83 -3.47 -4.22
N MET A 218 -10.76 -3.88 -4.92
CA MET A 218 -10.70 -3.80 -6.39
C MET A 218 -11.75 -4.73 -7.04
N ASP A 219 -11.98 -5.93 -6.51
CA ASP A 219 -13.04 -6.83 -7.04
C ASP A 219 -14.44 -6.20 -6.97
N THR A 220 -14.66 -5.32 -6.00
CA THR A 220 -15.91 -4.55 -5.89
C THR A 220 -15.87 -3.31 -6.78
N ALA A 221 -14.79 -2.54 -6.75
CA ALA A 221 -14.67 -1.28 -7.46
C ALA A 221 -14.78 -1.44 -8.98
N ILE A 222 -14.09 -2.44 -9.55
CA ILE A 222 -14.01 -2.63 -10.99
C ILE A 222 -15.36 -2.91 -11.67
N LYS A 223 -16.34 -3.39 -10.91
CA LYS A 223 -17.70 -3.64 -11.42
C LYS A 223 -18.44 -2.37 -11.80
N ASN A 224 -18.05 -1.25 -11.21
CA ASN A 224 -18.62 0.07 -11.47
C ASN A 224 -17.73 0.94 -12.38
N LEU A 225 -16.51 0.48 -12.68
CA LEU A 225 -15.54 1.17 -13.51
C LEU A 225 -15.38 0.40 -14.83
N HIS A 226 -15.25 1.15 -15.92
CA HIS A 226 -15.07 0.57 -17.26
C HIS A 226 -13.87 1.18 -17.98
N PRO A 227 -12.66 1.13 -17.39
CA PRO A 227 -11.48 1.72 -18.00
C PRO A 227 -11.02 0.91 -19.23
N ASN A 228 -10.37 1.59 -20.15
CA ASN A 228 -9.75 0.95 -21.30
C ASN A 228 -8.37 0.37 -20.99
N ILE A 229 -7.66 1.00 -20.05
CA ILE A 229 -6.39 0.51 -19.48
C ILE A 229 -6.31 0.91 -18.01
N ALA A 230 -5.45 0.23 -17.26
CA ALA A 230 -5.19 0.55 -15.87
C ALA A 230 -3.69 0.63 -15.56
N ILE A 231 -3.32 1.54 -14.69
CA ILE A 231 -2.00 1.68 -14.08
C ILE A 231 -2.19 1.48 -12.58
N CYS A 232 -1.70 0.35 -12.06
CA CYS A 232 -1.69 0.09 -10.62
C CYS A 232 -0.34 0.51 -10.03
N PHE A 233 -0.37 1.38 -9.03
CA PHE A 233 0.81 1.67 -8.23
C PHE A 233 0.94 0.65 -7.10
N GLU A 234 2.19 0.30 -6.78
CA GLU A 234 2.50 -0.63 -5.69
C GLU A 234 3.74 -0.20 -4.91
N GLY A 235 3.78 -0.52 -3.61
CA GLY A 235 5.00 -0.51 -2.82
C GLY A 235 5.70 -1.85 -2.96
N CYS A 236 6.61 -1.99 -3.92
CA CYS A 236 7.17 -3.29 -4.28
C CYS A 236 8.36 -3.69 -3.43
N PRO A 237 8.42 -4.93 -2.90
CA PRO A 237 9.58 -5.41 -2.15
C PRO A 237 10.88 -5.30 -2.95
N SER A 238 11.87 -4.58 -2.38
CA SER A 238 13.25 -4.56 -2.90
C SER A 238 13.98 -5.83 -2.50
N ASP A 239 14.84 -6.32 -3.39
CA ASP A 239 15.63 -7.53 -3.21
C ASP A 239 17.15 -7.26 -3.22
N ASP A 240 17.54 -6.01 -3.37
CA ASP A 240 18.92 -5.53 -3.52
C ASP A 240 19.82 -5.69 -2.29
N THR A 241 19.29 -6.14 -1.15
CA THR A 241 20.06 -6.35 0.08
C THR A 241 20.36 -7.83 0.38
N PHE A 242 19.78 -8.76 -0.39
CA PHE A 242 19.94 -10.20 -0.11
C PHE A 242 20.04 -11.09 -1.35
N GLU A 243 19.64 -10.60 -2.54
CA GLU A 243 19.77 -11.37 -3.78
C GLU A 243 21.15 -11.24 -4.41
N GLN A 244 21.50 -12.20 -5.27
CA GLN A 244 22.70 -12.13 -6.11
C GLN A 244 22.48 -11.11 -7.25
N ASP A 245 23.53 -10.42 -7.67
CA ASP A 245 23.47 -9.29 -8.60
C ASP A 245 22.60 -9.55 -9.84
N TYR A 246 22.69 -10.74 -10.44
CA TYR A 246 21.92 -11.09 -11.64
C TYR A 246 20.42 -11.38 -11.38
N MET A 247 20.04 -11.51 -10.12
CA MET A 247 18.65 -11.77 -9.67
C MET A 247 17.98 -10.53 -9.12
N ILE A 248 18.70 -9.44 -8.90
CA ILE A 248 18.14 -8.19 -8.41
C ILE A 248 17.19 -7.62 -9.46
N GLN A 249 15.95 -7.44 -9.09
CA GLN A 249 14.88 -6.94 -9.96
C GLN A 249 14.18 -5.69 -9.41
N SER A 250 14.49 -5.32 -8.16
CA SER A 250 13.95 -4.12 -7.51
C SER A 250 14.98 -3.59 -6.53
N ALA A 251 15.81 -2.67 -6.99
CA ALA A 251 16.83 -1.99 -6.18
C ALA A 251 16.41 -0.56 -5.86
N LEU A 252 16.75 -0.09 -4.67
CA LEU A 252 16.54 1.28 -4.24
C LEU A 252 17.37 2.25 -5.09
N LYS A 253 16.81 3.40 -5.46
CA LYS A 253 17.43 4.47 -6.28
C LYS A 253 17.80 4.01 -7.72
N LYS A 254 17.03 3.08 -8.27
CA LYS A 254 17.20 2.62 -9.65
C LYS A 254 15.95 2.85 -10.52
N GLY A 255 14.99 3.62 -10.00
CA GLY A 255 13.71 3.90 -10.65
C GLY A 255 12.63 2.87 -10.31
N PRO A 256 11.39 3.11 -10.73
CA PRO A 256 10.28 2.21 -10.48
C PRO A 256 10.49 0.86 -11.16
N MET A 257 9.87 -0.17 -10.57
CA MET A 257 9.88 -1.53 -11.07
C MET A 257 8.61 -1.83 -11.84
N LEU A 258 8.73 -2.21 -13.09
CA LEU A 258 7.64 -2.67 -13.94
C LEU A 258 7.53 -4.20 -13.84
N ARG A 259 6.35 -4.72 -13.45
CA ARG A 259 6.14 -6.13 -13.16
C ARG A 259 5.53 -6.87 -14.35
N TRP A 260 6.26 -7.84 -14.89
CA TRP A 260 5.79 -8.70 -15.96
C TRP A 260 4.84 -9.80 -15.50
N PHE A 261 5.09 -10.32 -14.29
CA PHE A 261 4.38 -11.49 -13.78
C PHE A 261 4.41 -11.53 -12.25
N ASP A 262 3.29 -11.91 -11.65
CA ASP A 262 3.16 -12.45 -10.31
C ASP A 262 2.10 -13.57 -10.28
N ARG A 263 1.73 -14.07 -9.10
CA ARG A 263 0.78 -15.18 -8.99
C ARG A 263 -0.64 -14.84 -9.45
N SER A 264 -1.03 -13.57 -9.39
CA SER A 264 -2.38 -13.11 -9.75
C SER A 264 -2.49 -12.66 -11.21
N TYR A 265 -1.35 -12.34 -11.87
CA TYR A 265 -1.35 -11.51 -13.05
C TYR A 265 -0.19 -11.81 -14.00
N ILE A 266 -0.48 -11.76 -15.29
CA ILE A 266 0.50 -11.63 -16.38
C ILE A 266 0.19 -10.31 -17.06
N THR A 267 1.16 -9.40 -17.14
CA THR A 267 0.95 -8.07 -17.72
C THR A 267 0.50 -8.16 -19.20
N SER A 268 -0.19 -7.11 -19.69
CA SER A 268 -0.37 -6.91 -21.13
C SER A 268 1.00 -6.64 -21.77
N PRO A 269 1.56 -7.55 -22.57
CA PRO A 269 2.92 -7.37 -23.10
C PRO A 269 3.07 -6.14 -23.99
N ARG A 270 2.00 -5.76 -24.70
CA ARG A 270 2.01 -4.57 -25.59
C ARG A 270 2.03 -3.29 -24.77
N PHE A 271 1.19 -3.20 -23.75
CA PHE A 271 1.16 -2.04 -22.86
C PHE A 271 2.47 -1.92 -22.07
N MET A 272 2.98 -3.03 -21.53
CA MET A 272 4.26 -3.05 -20.83
C MET A 272 5.41 -2.57 -21.73
N ARG A 273 5.47 -3.07 -22.96
CA ARG A 273 6.52 -2.67 -23.92
C ARG A 273 6.42 -1.18 -24.23
N TYR A 274 5.20 -0.67 -24.49
CA TYR A 274 4.96 0.75 -24.67
C TYR A 274 5.50 1.59 -23.48
N ALA A 275 5.22 1.17 -22.26
CA ALA A 275 5.67 1.88 -21.05
C ALA A 275 7.20 1.89 -20.92
N ILE A 276 7.87 0.76 -21.21
CA ILE A 276 9.33 0.64 -21.19
C ILE A 276 9.98 1.53 -22.27
N ASP A 277 9.48 1.45 -23.50
CA ASP A 277 10.02 2.21 -24.62
C ASP A 277 9.88 3.72 -24.37
N LEU A 278 8.72 4.15 -23.85
CA LEU A 278 8.48 5.54 -23.47
C LEU A 278 9.41 5.98 -22.32
N ALA A 279 9.61 5.13 -21.30
CA ALA A 279 10.53 5.42 -20.22
C ALA A 279 11.95 5.68 -20.73
N HIS A 280 12.44 4.84 -21.65
CA HIS A 280 13.75 5.01 -22.28
C HIS A 280 13.82 6.30 -23.11
N GLU A 281 12.79 6.59 -23.93
CA GLU A 281 12.70 7.83 -24.71
C GLU A 281 12.79 9.07 -23.80
N LYS A 282 12.10 9.04 -22.65
CA LYS A 282 12.06 10.17 -21.70
C LYS A 282 13.22 10.17 -20.70
N ASN A 283 14.21 9.32 -20.87
CA ASN A 283 15.33 9.14 -19.93
C ASN A 283 14.84 8.97 -18.49
N ASN A 284 13.82 8.13 -18.30
CA ASN A 284 13.28 7.78 -17.01
C ASN A 284 13.77 6.37 -16.64
N PRO A 285 14.59 6.19 -15.58
CA PRO A 285 15.08 4.88 -15.22
C PRO A 285 13.91 3.97 -14.81
N VAL A 286 13.96 2.71 -15.25
CA VAL A 286 12.99 1.67 -14.88
C VAL A 286 13.71 0.36 -14.66
N GLN A 287 13.13 -0.48 -13.82
CA GLN A 287 13.56 -1.85 -13.56
C GLN A 287 12.44 -2.80 -14.01
N GLU A 288 12.79 -4.03 -14.36
CA GLU A 288 11.82 -5.04 -14.80
C GLU A 288 11.82 -6.22 -13.84
N SER A 289 10.66 -6.80 -13.52
CA SER A 289 10.59 -7.94 -12.62
C SER A 289 9.62 -9.03 -13.04
N VAL A 290 9.99 -10.26 -12.67
CA VAL A 290 9.18 -11.47 -12.76
C VAL A 290 9.17 -12.11 -11.38
N ARG A 291 8.02 -12.11 -10.70
CA ARG A 291 7.90 -12.56 -9.31
C ARG A 291 7.13 -13.89 -9.22
N LYS A 292 7.64 -14.84 -8.44
CA LYS A 292 6.97 -16.12 -8.22
C LYS A 292 5.90 -16.10 -7.12
N GLY A 293 5.77 -14.99 -6.41
CA GLY A 293 4.86 -14.80 -5.28
C GLY A 293 4.17 -13.44 -5.33
N GLY A 294 3.24 -13.22 -4.39
CA GLY A 294 2.42 -12.02 -4.32
C GLY A 294 1.20 -12.05 -5.23
N GLY A 295 0.28 -11.16 -4.97
CA GLY A 295 -0.85 -10.77 -5.81
C GLY A 295 -0.94 -9.26 -5.76
N THR A 296 -1.76 -8.66 -6.60
CA THR A 296 -2.04 -7.22 -6.65
C THR A 296 -3.40 -6.97 -7.26
N ASN A 297 -3.91 -5.77 -7.11
CA ASN A 297 -5.13 -5.32 -7.77
C ASN A 297 -5.09 -5.48 -9.30
N ALA A 298 -3.90 -5.49 -9.90
CA ALA A 298 -3.73 -5.76 -11.33
C ALA A 298 -4.25 -7.16 -11.73
N GLY A 299 -4.23 -8.14 -10.82
CA GLY A 299 -4.82 -9.45 -11.05
C GLY A 299 -6.33 -9.40 -11.18
N ILE A 300 -6.99 -8.47 -10.51
CA ILE A 300 -8.44 -8.24 -10.65
C ILE A 300 -8.73 -7.55 -11.97
N THR A 301 -8.10 -6.41 -12.27
CA THR A 301 -8.34 -5.67 -13.52
C THR A 301 -8.08 -6.55 -14.75
N HIS A 302 -7.02 -7.38 -14.70
CA HIS A 302 -6.71 -8.37 -15.73
C HIS A 302 -7.86 -9.35 -15.98
N ARG A 303 -8.51 -9.88 -14.92
CA ARG A 303 -9.66 -10.79 -15.04
C ARG A 303 -10.90 -10.13 -15.68
N TYR A 304 -10.98 -8.80 -15.62
CA TYR A 304 -12.02 -8.02 -16.31
C TYR A 304 -11.61 -7.58 -17.73
N ASN A 305 -10.56 -8.20 -18.28
CA ASN A 305 -10.05 -7.94 -19.63
C ASN A 305 -9.57 -6.49 -19.83
N ILE A 306 -8.97 -5.89 -18.81
CA ILE A 306 -8.41 -4.55 -18.86
C ILE A 306 -6.88 -4.69 -18.93
N PRO A 307 -6.25 -4.22 -20.04
CA PRO A 307 -4.79 -4.15 -20.12
C PRO A 307 -4.24 -3.30 -18.97
N THR A 308 -3.40 -3.90 -18.16
CA THR A 308 -2.90 -3.28 -16.92
C THR A 308 -1.39 -3.39 -16.86
N ILE A 309 -0.74 -2.37 -16.29
CA ILE A 309 0.65 -2.41 -15.86
C ILE A 309 0.75 -2.08 -14.37
N ILE A 310 1.78 -2.61 -13.73
CA ILE A 310 2.14 -2.26 -12.36
C ILE A 310 3.37 -1.36 -12.40
N ILE A 311 3.26 -0.17 -11.80
CA ILE A 311 4.38 0.73 -11.53
C ILE A 311 4.72 0.58 -10.04
N GLY A 312 5.69 -0.26 -9.73
CA GLY A 312 6.14 -0.54 -8.37
C GLY A 312 7.21 0.44 -7.91
N ILE A 313 7.01 1.05 -6.75
CA ILE A 313 8.02 1.88 -6.10
C ILE A 313 8.82 0.97 -5.17
N PRO A 314 10.16 0.88 -5.32
CA PRO A 314 10.98 -0.01 -4.49
C PRO A 314 10.89 0.31 -3.00
N VAL A 315 10.56 -0.71 -2.20
CA VAL A 315 10.45 -0.62 -0.74
C VAL A 315 11.28 -1.73 -0.11
N ARG A 316 12.30 -1.38 0.67
CA ARG A 316 12.98 -2.34 1.52
C ARG A 316 12.13 -2.63 2.74
N PHE A 317 12.05 -3.89 3.13
CA PHE A 317 11.33 -4.38 4.31
C PHE A 317 9.79 -4.16 4.22
N ALA A 318 9.20 -4.37 3.04
CA ALA A 318 7.74 -4.46 2.92
C ALA A 318 7.19 -5.55 3.85
N HIS A 319 5.95 -5.39 4.35
CA HIS A 319 5.33 -6.27 5.35
C HIS A 319 6.14 -6.41 6.66
N ALA A 320 6.78 -5.32 7.07
CA ALA A 320 7.42 -5.18 8.38
C ALA A 320 6.94 -3.87 9.05
N SER A 321 7.24 -3.71 10.34
CA SER A 321 6.85 -2.50 11.06
C SER A 321 7.49 -1.22 10.48
N PHE A 322 8.64 -1.36 9.83
CA PHE A 322 9.35 -0.26 9.17
C PHE A 322 9.76 -0.66 7.76
N GLY A 323 9.61 0.27 6.84
CA GLY A 323 10.13 0.18 5.49
C GLY A 323 10.98 1.40 5.13
N ILE A 324 11.72 1.28 4.04
CA ILE A 324 12.55 2.34 3.46
C ILE A 324 12.20 2.49 1.99
N CYS A 325 11.91 3.71 1.54
CA CYS A 325 11.79 4.03 0.12
C CYS A 325 12.54 5.33 -0.23
N SER A 326 12.80 5.51 -1.51
CA SER A 326 13.56 6.66 -2.04
C SER A 326 12.62 7.68 -2.68
N GLU A 327 12.86 8.96 -2.43
CA GLU A 327 12.20 10.06 -3.13
C GLU A 327 12.43 10.00 -4.64
N GLU A 328 13.63 9.59 -5.07
CA GLU A 328 14.00 9.50 -6.49
C GLU A 328 13.19 8.43 -7.22
N ASP A 329 13.00 7.26 -6.62
CA ASP A 329 12.20 6.18 -7.21
C ASP A 329 10.72 6.58 -7.29
N TYR A 330 10.22 7.26 -6.26
CA TYR A 330 8.89 7.83 -6.24
C TYR A 330 8.67 8.86 -7.36
N ASP A 331 9.58 9.83 -7.50
CA ASP A 331 9.49 10.87 -8.53
C ASP A 331 9.52 10.26 -9.94
N ASN A 332 10.35 9.25 -10.16
CA ASN A 332 10.41 8.54 -11.43
C ASN A 332 9.14 7.71 -11.71
N ALA A 333 8.51 7.14 -10.69
CA ALA A 333 7.23 6.43 -10.82
C ALA A 333 6.09 7.37 -11.23
N VAL A 334 5.96 8.49 -10.54
CA VAL A 334 4.96 9.53 -10.85
C VAL A 334 5.21 10.10 -12.26
N LYS A 335 6.46 10.43 -12.59
CA LYS A 335 6.84 10.91 -13.92
C LYS A 335 6.44 9.91 -15.01
N LEU A 336 6.72 8.62 -14.82
CA LEU A 336 6.37 7.59 -15.81
C LEU A 336 4.87 7.54 -16.08
N ALA A 337 4.04 7.53 -15.04
CA ALA A 337 2.59 7.50 -15.20
C ALA A 337 2.08 8.76 -15.91
N VAL A 338 2.57 9.94 -15.55
CA VAL A 338 2.21 11.20 -16.19
C VAL A 338 2.61 11.20 -17.68
N GLU A 339 3.81 10.72 -18.01
CA GLU A 339 4.26 10.62 -19.41
C GLU A 339 3.42 9.61 -20.20
N ILE A 340 3.05 8.47 -19.63
CA ILE A 340 2.14 7.51 -20.28
C ILE A 340 0.81 8.19 -20.59
N ILE A 341 0.17 8.83 -19.61
CA ILE A 341 -1.14 9.48 -19.79
C ILE A 341 -1.11 10.57 -20.86
N LYS A 342 -0.02 11.35 -20.91
CA LYS A 342 0.12 12.47 -21.87
C LYS A 342 0.46 12.05 -23.30
N ASN A 343 1.14 10.91 -23.47
CA ASN A 343 1.65 10.52 -24.78
C ASN A 343 0.86 9.37 -25.43
N ILE A 344 0.05 8.62 -24.69
CA ILE A 344 -0.75 7.55 -25.23
C ILE A 344 -1.96 8.11 -25.99
N ASP A 345 -2.35 7.46 -27.07
CA ASP A 345 -3.56 7.80 -27.81
C ASP A 345 -4.57 6.64 -27.84
N ALA A 346 -5.80 6.96 -28.25
CA ALA A 346 -6.89 6.00 -28.30
C ALA A 346 -6.65 4.84 -29.31
N GLU A 347 -5.81 5.03 -30.31
CA GLU A 347 -5.47 3.99 -31.28
C GLU A 347 -4.49 3.00 -30.67
N THR A 348 -3.45 3.49 -30.01
CA THR A 348 -2.49 2.70 -29.26
C THR A 348 -3.19 1.86 -28.17
N ILE A 349 -4.10 2.47 -27.40
CA ILE A 349 -4.89 1.75 -26.36
C ILE A 349 -5.69 0.60 -26.98
N ARG A 350 -6.31 0.79 -28.13
CA ARG A 350 -7.04 -0.29 -28.83
C ARG A 350 -6.16 -1.44 -29.31
N GLY A 351 -4.87 -1.20 -29.42
CA GLY A 351 -3.88 -2.20 -29.83
C GLY A 351 -3.39 -3.12 -28.71
N PHE A 352 -3.73 -2.83 -27.45
CA PHE A 352 -3.32 -3.61 -26.26
C PHE A 352 -4.24 -4.78 -26.03
#